data_796bf3e87950caeb7d4af5d859cff3da
#
_entry.id   796bf3e87950caeb7d4af5d859cff3da
#
_cell.length_a   1.000
_cell.length_b   1.000
_cell.length_c   1.000
_cell.angle_alpha   90.00
_cell.angle_beta   90.00
_cell.angle_gamma   90.00
#
_symmetry.space_group_name_H-M   'P 1'
#
loop_
_entity.id
_entity.type
_entity.pdbx_description
1 polymer ?
#
loop_
_entity_poly.entity_id
_entity_poly.type
_entity_poly.pdbx_seq_one_letter_code
_entity_poly.pdbx_strand_id
1 'polypeptide(L)'
;MSHLRQIAVPVALPVPAGDEGGARVRRTPRLRAVETTPPPLGRVDPARRVLFVTSEMADYVKAGGLGDVAAALPRALRTRSDVRVLIPGYDEVIAGAPDLRLVGRVPARAGIPACDIGETFAGGVPVLVLVCPGLFQRGGSPYVDGSGQDWSDNAVRFAALSRAAAVIACGNAGMEWQPELLHLNDWPCALAAAYLRWYGSDVPALLTVHNLAYQGLFPLEDAAVLGVSPEQAESITFHGRLSFLQAGIVHADHVNTVSVSYARQITGPEQGCGLDALLSGHAASGRLSGIVNGIDSSWDPRTDLHLSEHFDLHRWEGRVANKRRVQRALGLPHSDGPLFAVVSRLVHQKGLDLSCAVAHQIAAAGGQLAIIGGGEPRIEAEVAALSRRFPSCVGVYPGFDEGLARKMFAGADFLLMPSRFEPCGLSQMYAQRFGCLPIAHATGGLIDTVEDGVTGLLFNSADADSLRRCVQRAFRTYRIPGLLSAMRRAAMLRPSSWDLAGTEYLRLYERVLDARVPELQA
;
A
#
# COMPACT_ATOMS: atom_id res chain seq x y z
N MET A 1 -19.97 29.98 -15.85
CA MET A 1 -19.97 29.93 -17.33
C MET A 1 -18.65 29.33 -17.74
N SER A 2 -18.64 28.06 -17.87
CA SER A 2 -18.63 27.17 -19.03
C SER A 2 -17.31 27.22 -19.81
N HIS A 3 -16.55 26.16 -19.77
CA HIS A 3 -16.23 25.28 -20.90
C HIS A 3 -15.34 24.11 -20.46
N LEU A 4 -15.99 23.00 -20.08
CA LEU A 4 -15.38 21.69 -20.08
C LEU A 4 -15.33 21.18 -21.52
N ARG A 5 -14.14 20.98 -22.08
CA ARG A 5 -13.96 20.22 -23.32
C ARG A 5 -13.92 18.73 -22.97
N GLN A 6 -14.93 18.03 -23.43
CA GLN A 6 -15.01 16.57 -23.46
C GLN A 6 -13.88 15.99 -24.31
N ILE A 7 -13.09 15.10 -23.73
CA ILE A 7 -12.24 14.17 -24.49
C ILE A 7 -13.07 12.91 -24.73
N ALA A 8 -13.34 12.63 -26.01
CA ALA A 8 -14.17 11.54 -26.48
C ALA A 8 -13.55 10.17 -26.16
N VAL A 9 -14.35 9.32 -25.54
CA VAL A 9 -14.12 7.87 -25.42
C VAL A 9 -14.66 7.21 -26.70
N PRO A 10 -13.99 6.23 -27.31
CA PRO A 10 -14.51 5.56 -28.50
C PRO A 10 -15.79 4.79 -28.19
N VAL A 11 -16.83 5.09 -28.92
CA VAL A 11 -18.14 4.43 -28.87
C VAL A 11 -18.02 3.06 -29.50
N ALA A 12 -18.49 2.03 -28.81
CA ALA A 12 -18.69 0.69 -29.37
C ALA A 12 -19.74 0.72 -30.48
N LEU A 13 -19.41 0.17 -31.64
CA LEU A 13 -20.30 0.04 -32.79
C LEU A 13 -21.46 -0.92 -32.48
N PRO A 14 -22.66 -0.68 -33.04
CA PRO A 14 -23.83 -1.52 -32.81
C PRO A 14 -23.73 -2.85 -33.58
N VAL A 15 -24.25 -3.92 -32.96
CA VAL A 15 -24.41 -5.24 -33.53
C VAL A 15 -25.61 -5.20 -34.48
N PRO A 16 -25.50 -5.62 -35.78
CA PRO A 16 -26.66 -5.80 -36.64
C PRO A 16 -27.37 -7.11 -36.29
N ALA A 17 -28.70 -7.05 -36.34
CA ALA A 17 -29.58 -8.19 -36.19
C ALA A 17 -29.58 -9.08 -37.47
N GLY A 18 -29.50 -10.36 -37.22
CA GLY A 18 -30.04 -11.49 -37.96
C GLY A 18 -29.64 -11.72 -39.41
N ASP A 19 -28.95 -12.86 -39.68
CA ASP A 19 -29.43 -13.77 -40.70
C ASP A 19 -28.95 -15.22 -40.42
N GLU A 20 -29.82 -16.19 -40.64
CA GLU A 20 -29.62 -17.61 -40.40
C GLU A 20 -28.79 -18.22 -41.53
N GLY A 21 -27.83 -19.06 -41.21
CA GLY A 21 -27.24 -19.93 -42.22
C GLY A 21 -25.80 -20.40 -41.98
N GLY A 22 -25.63 -21.67 -41.58
CA GLY A 22 -24.45 -22.44 -41.89
C GLY A 22 -23.36 -22.53 -40.82
N ALA A 23 -23.35 -23.62 -40.06
CA ALA A 23 -22.32 -23.99 -39.10
C ALA A 23 -20.93 -24.11 -39.79
N ARG A 24 -20.04 -23.15 -39.49
CA ARG A 24 -18.59 -23.32 -39.62
C ARG A 24 -17.96 -23.13 -38.26
N VAL A 25 -17.46 -24.24 -37.71
CA VAL A 25 -16.62 -24.23 -36.48
C VAL A 25 -15.43 -23.30 -36.71
N ARG A 26 -15.46 -22.10 -36.15
CA ARG A 26 -14.30 -21.21 -36.09
C ARG A 26 -13.37 -21.71 -34.98
N ARG A 27 -12.19 -22.15 -35.39
CA ARG A 27 -11.07 -22.45 -34.48
C ARG A 27 -10.75 -21.21 -33.68
N THR A 28 -10.81 -21.36 -32.35
CA THR A 28 -10.33 -20.38 -31.36
C THR A 28 -8.87 -20.01 -31.67
N PRO A 29 -8.49 -18.72 -31.64
CA PRO A 29 -7.10 -18.32 -31.72
C PRO A 29 -6.34 -18.88 -30.52
N ARG A 30 -5.29 -19.64 -30.75
CA ARG A 30 -4.32 -20.02 -29.72
C ARG A 30 -3.64 -18.73 -29.26
N LEU A 31 -3.86 -18.33 -28.00
CA LEU A 31 -3.05 -17.35 -27.31
C LEU A 31 -1.60 -17.85 -27.33
N ARG A 32 -0.74 -17.20 -28.11
CA ARG A 32 0.71 -17.35 -27.99
C ARG A 32 1.08 -16.73 -26.64
N ALA A 33 1.62 -17.54 -25.74
CA ALA A 33 2.36 -17.05 -24.58
C ALA A 33 3.52 -16.21 -25.14
N VAL A 34 3.51 -14.92 -24.87
CA VAL A 34 4.68 -14.07 -25.05
C VAL A 34 5.57 -14.38 -23.86
N GLU A 35 6.53 -15.29 -24.07
CA GLU A 35 7.66 -15.44 -23.16
C GLU A 35 8.50 -14.16 -23.27
N THR A 36 8.22 -13.18 -22.43
CA THR A 36 9.15 -12.08 -22.20
C THR A 36 10.23 -12.61 -21.27
N THR A 37 11.25 -13.20 -21.83
CA THR A 37 12.53 -13.41 -21.12
C THR A 37 13.05 -12.01 -20.79
N PRO A 38 13.24 -11.65 -19.49
CA PRO A 38 13.85 -10.38 -19.17
C PRO A 38 15.26 -10.34 -19.76
N PRO A 39 15.72 -9.18 -20.28
CA PRO A 39 17.08 -9.06 -20.80
C PRO A 39 18.10 -9.45 -19.73
N PRO A 40 19.22 -10.08 -20.09
CA PRO A 40 20.25 -10.48 -19.14
C PRO A 40 20.74 -9.23 -18.39
N LEU A 41 20.69 -9.28 -17.07
CA LEU A 41 21.20 -8.25 -16.19
C LEU A 41 22.72 -8.17 -16.41
N GLY A 42 23.18 -6.97 -16.75
CA GLY A 42 24.60 -6.64 -16.85
C GLY A 42 25.36 -6.97 -15.56
N ARG A 43 26.71 -6.97 -15.65
CA ARG A 43 27.66 -7.27 -14.56
C ARG A 43 27.12 -6.91 -13.19
N VAL A 44 27.23 -7.83 -12.24
CA VAL A 44 26.96 -7.59 -10.82
C VAL A 44 28.03 -6.61 -10.33
N ASP A 45 27.70 -5.32 -10.36
CA ASP A 45 28.45 -4.30 -9.65
C ASP A 45 28.39 -4.56 -8.13
N PRO A 46 29.38 -4.11 -7.34
CA PRO A 46 29.32 -4.27 -5.89
C PRO A 46 27.99 -3.78 -5.38
N ALA A 47 27.33 -4.59 -4.55
CA ALA A 47 25.94 -4.38 -4.11
C ALA A 47 25.76 -2.96 -3.56
N ARG A 48 24.89 -2.15 -4.21
CA ARG A 48 24.60 -0.77 -3.82
C ARG A 48 24.11 -0.73 -2.37
N ARG A 49 24.64 0.17 -1.59
CA ARG A 49 24.29 0.35 -0.17
C ARG A 49 23.11 1.30 -0.04
N VAL A 50 21.97 0.78 0.43
CA VAL A 50 20.72 1.53 0.54
C VAL A 50 20.26 1.57 1.99
N LEU A 51 19.99 2.77 2.53
CA LEU A 51 19.29 2.93 3.79
C LEU A 51 17.80 3.12 3.53
N PHE A 52 17.02 2.09 3.85
CA PHE A 52 15.57 2.11 3.77
C PHE A 52 15.00 2.61 5.10
N VAL A 53 14.45 3.82 5.11
CA VAL A 53 13.96 4.49 6.32
C VAL A 53 12.46 4.34 6.43
N THR A 54 11.97 3.88 7.57
CA THR A 54 10.54 3.63 7.80
C THR A 54 10.13 3.87 9.24
N SER A 55 8.86 4.18 9.45
CA SER A 55 8.24 4.26 10.79
C SER A 55 7.56 2.97 11.24
N GLU A 56 7.38 2.00 10.34
CA GLU A 56 6.72 0.72 10.58
C GLU A 56 7.49 -0.41 9.90
N MET A 57 7.43 -1.61 10.48
CA MET A 57 7.88 -2.87 9.86
C MET A 57 7.06 -4.00 10.46
N ALA A 58 6.35 -4.78 9.66
CA ALA A 58 5.39 -5.79 10.14
C ALA A 58 6.01 -6.89 11.01
N ASP A 59 7.34 -7.04 10.97
CA ASP A 59 8.09 -7.93 11.88
C ASP A 59 7.98 -7.49 13.34
N TYR A 60 7.73 -6.22 13.61
CA TYR A 60 7.71 -5.61 14.94
C TYR A 60 6.43 -4.83 15.20
N VAL A 61 6.12 -3.85 14.35
CA VAL A 61 5.00 -2.93 14.55
C VAL A 61 4.35 -2.59 13.21
N LYS A 62 3.02 -2.61 13.19
CA LYS A 62 2.23 -2.35 11.98
C LYS A 62 0.99 -1.53 12.32
N ALA A 63 0.84 -0.37 11.67
CA ALA A 63 -0.37 0.45 11.70
C ALA A 63 -1.11 0.44 10.36
N GLY A 64 -0.40 0.19 9.26
CA GLY A 64 -0.96 0.19 7.91
C GLY A 64 -0.23 -0.70 6.91
N GLY A 65 -0.50 -0.50 5.62
CA GLY A 65 0.16 -1.22 4.53
C GLY A 65 1.66 -0.92 4.41
N LEU A 66 2.13 0.20 4.96
CA LEU A 66 3.55 0.54 5.01
C LEU A 66 4.35 -0.53 5.77
N GLY A 67 3.81 -1.05 6.87
CA GLY A 67 4.47 -2.12 7.63
C GLY A 67 4.72 -3.38 6.79
N ASP A 68 3.74 -3.78 5.94
CA ASP A 68 3.91 -4.92 5.02
C ASP A 68 4.99 -4.66 3.98
N VAL A 69 5.00 -3.46 3.39
CA VAL A 69 6.01 -3.04 2.41
C VAL A 69 7.40 -3.05 3.04
N ALA A 70 7.55 -2.45 4.22
CA ALA A 70 8.82 -2.32 4.91
C ALA A 70 9.39 -3.66 5.40
N ALA A 71 8.53 -4.66 5.62
CA ALA A 71 8.95 -6.02 5.91
C ALA A 71 9.39 -6.78 4.65
N ALA A 72 8.70 -6.61 3.53
CA ALA A 72 8.85 -7.46 2.36
C ALA A 72 9.79 -6.90 1.28
N LEU A 73 9.68 -5.60 0.95
CA LEU A 73 10.50 -4.99 -0.10
C LEU A 73 12.00 -5.03 0.21
N PRO A 74 12.50 -4.70 1.43
CA PRO A 74 13.92 -4.83 1.73
C PRO A 74 14.45 -6.25 1.54
N ARG A 75 13.66 -7.30 1.86
CA ARG A 75 14.03 -8.70 1.62
C ARG A 75 14.22 -9.01 0.14
N ALA A 76 13.28 -8.55 -0.70
CA ALA A 76 13.37 -8.73 -2.14
C ALA A 76 14.59 -8.00 -2.74
N LEU A 77 14.92 -6.80 -2.24
CA LEU A 77 16.04 -5.99 -2.70
C LEU A 77 17.41 -6.55 -2.27
N ARG A 78 17.48 -7.21 -1.10
CA ARG A 78 18.76 -7.75 -0.58
C ARG A 78 19.44 -8.78 -1.46
N THR A 79 18.73 -9.39 -2.36
CA THR A 79 19.32 -10.32 -3.34
C THR A 79 20.34 -9.64 -4.27
N ARG A 80 20.26 -8.30 -4.40
CA ARG A 80 21.06 -7.50 -5.36
C ARG A 80 21.59 -6.19 -4.80
N SER A 81 21.26 -5.81 -3.57
CA SER A 81 21.70 -4.56 -2.91
C SER A 81 21.96 -4.81 -1.43
N ASP A 82 22.92 -4.11 -0.84
CA ASP A 82 23.10 -4.09 0.62
C ASP A 82 22.10 -3.11 1.25
N VAL A 83 20.85 -3.57 1.40
CA VAL A 83 19.77 -2.80 2.02
C VAL A 83 19.81 -2.99 3.52
N ARG A 84 19.82 -1.90 4.28
CA ARG A 84 19.58 -1.86 5.72
C ARG A 84 18.35 -1.03 6.03
N VAL A 85 17.51 -1.48 6.96
CA VAL A 85 16.30 -0.77 7.39
C VAL A 85 16.65 0.11 8.59
N LEU A 86 16.21 1.37 8.61
CA LEU A 86 16.24 2.23 9.81
C LEU A 86 14.80 2.41 10.32
N ILE A 87 14.58 2.03 11.59
CA ILE A 87 13.27 2.11 12.26
C ILE A 87 13.41 2.71 13.67
N PRO A 88 12.41 3.45 14.20
CA PRO A 88 12.42 3.86 15.60
C PRO A 88 12.38 2.67 16.57
N GLY A 89 13.08 2.80 17.70
CA GLY A 89 13.11 1.79 18.77
C GLY A 89 11.86 1.85 19.65
N TYR A 90 10.71 1.50 19.10
CA TYR A 90 9.47 1.30 19.85
C TYR A 90 9.62 0.12 20.81
N ASP A 91 8.72 0.01 21.80
CA ASP A 91 8.76 -1.09 22.77
C ASP A 91 8.77 -2.47 22.09
N GLU A 92 7.95 -2.65 21.05
CA GLU A 92 7.85 -3.90 20.28
C GLU A 92 9.14 -4.19 19.49
N VAL A 93 9.80 -3.14 18.96
CA VAL A 93 11.07 -3.28 18.24
C VAL A 93 12.18 -3.71 19.20
N ILE A 94 12.27 -3.05 20.36
CA ILE A 94 13.28 -3.38 21.38
C ILE A 94 13.04 -4.78 21.95
N ALA A 95 11.80 -5.14 22.25
CA ALA A 95 11.43 -6.47 22.73
C ALA A 95 11.71 -7.58 21.70
N GLY A 96 11.52 -7.28 20.42
CA GLY A 96 11.78 -8.19 19.30
C GLY A 96 13.26 -8.29 18.88
N ALA A 97 14.15 -7.53 19.51
CA ALA A 97 15.57 -7.44 19.16
C ALA A 97 16.49 -7.73 20.36
N PRO A 98 16.47 -8.96 20.93
CA PRO A 98 17.23 -9.31 22.13
C PRO A 98 18.75 -9.27 21.91
N ASP A 99 19.21 -9.34 20.68
CA ASP A 99 20.61 -9.28 20.23
C ASP A 99 21.04 -7.89 19.74
N LEU A 100 20.25 -6.84 20.06
CA LEU A 100 20.52 -5.47 19.65
C LEU A 100 21.91 -4.99 20.12
N ARG A 101 22.77 -4.65 19.17
CA ARG A 101 24.13 -4.18 19.42
C ARG A 101 24.26 -2.71 19.01
N LEU A 102 24.77 -1.85 19.90
CA LEU A 102 25.03 -0.45 19.56
C LEU A 102 26.18 -0.33 18.55
N VAL A 103 25.93 0.40 17.46
CA VAL A 103 26.87 0.53 16.33
C VAL A 103 27.14 1.99 15.96
N GLY A 104 26.40 2.95 16.52
CA GLY A 104 26.57 4.36 16.21
C GLY A 104 25.78 5.27 17.14
N ARG A 105 25.92 6.59 16.91
CA ARG A 105 25.23 7.62 17.70
C ARG A 105 24.92 8.85 16.85
N VAL A 106 23.74 9.40 17.05
CA VAL A 106 23.30 10.68 16.51
C VAL A 106 23.38 11.72 17.63
N PRO A 107 24.24 12.76 17.52
CA PRO A 107 24.37 13.77 18.58
C PRO A 107 23.09 14.60 18.71
N ALA A 108 22.85 15.20 19.87
CA ALA A 108 21.72 16.14 20.05
C ALA A 108 21.88 17.37 19.14
N ARG A 109 20.75 17.93 18.70
CA ARG A 109 20.71 19.20 17.96
C ARG A 109 19.38 19.91 18.17
N ALA A 110 19.45 21.21 18.52
CA ALA A 110 18.26 21.98 18.90
C ALA A 110 17.43 21.25 19.97
N GLY A 111 16.14 21.06 19.78
CA GLY A 111 15.28 20.29 20.70
C GLY A 111 15.26 18.77 20.46
N ILE A 112 16.00 18.28 19.48
CA ILE A 112 16.09 16.83 19.19
C ILE A 112 17.19 16.23 20.08
N PRO A 113 16.87 15.26 20.97
CA PRO A 113 17.87 14.65 21.85
C PRO A 113 18.88 13.79 21.09
N ALA A 114 19.98 13.46 21.75
CA ALA A 114 20.91 12.46 21.24
C ALA A 114 20.24 11.08 21.22
N CYS A 115 20.48 10.30 20.17
CA CYS A 115 19.95 8.95 20.01
C CYS A 115 21.10 7.99 19.72
N ASP A 116 21.03 6.77 20.25
CA ASP A 116 21.95 5.71 19.88
C ASP A 116 21.38 4.92 18.67
N ILE A 117 22.27 4.29 17.89
CA ILE A 117 21.88 3.42 16.79
C ILE A 117 22.29 2.00 17.18
N GLY A 118 21.29 1.12 17.32
CA GLY A 118 21.51 -0.31 17.48
C GLY A 118 21.36 -1.03 16.13
N GLU A 119 21.97 -2.20 16.01
CA GLU A 119 21.85 -3.10 14.86
C GLU A 119 21.32 -4.46 15.34
N THR A 120 20.37 -5.01 14.62
CA THR A 120 19.81 -6.36 14.76
C THR A 120 19.44 -6.91 13.37
N PHE A 121 18.76 -8.05 13.32
CA PHE A 121 18.32 -8.69 12.07
C PHE A 121 16.85 -9.12 12.14
N ALA A 122 16.11 -8.89 11.05
CA ALA A 122 14.75 -9.39 10.87
C ALA A 122 14.60 -10.06 9.49
N GLY A 123 14.28 -11.36 9.45
CA GLY A 123 14.11 -12.09 8.20
C GLY A 123 15.30 -11.98 7.23
N GLY A 124 16.54 -11.96 7.77
CA GLY A 124 17.78 -11.86 6.98
C GLY A 124 18.14 -10.44 6.51
N VAL A 125 17.39 -9.42 6.93
CA VAL A 125 17.67 -8.00 6.66
C VAL A 125 18.31 -7.37 7.89
N PRO A 126 19.45 -6.65 7.79
CA PRO A 126 19.98 -5.84 8.87
C PRO A 126 19.03 -4.69 9.19
N VAL A 127 18.71 -4.52 10.47
CA VAL A 127 17.82 -3.46 10.95
C VAL A 127 18.59 -2.55 11.90
N LEU A 128 18.68 -1.29 11.52
CA LEU A 128 19.19 -0.22 12.38
C LEU A 128 18.03 0.33 13.20
N VAL A 129 18.17 0.30 14.51
CA VAL A 129 17.15 0.74 15.45
C VAL A 129 17.57 2.07 16.05
N LEU A 130 16.76 3.11 15.87
CA LEU A 130 16.99 4.41 16.52
C LEU A 130 16.56 4.36 17.98
N VAL A 131 17.50 4.16 18.88
CA VAL A 131 17.27 3.99 20.31
C VAL A 131 17.21 5.36 20.97
N CYS A 132 16.02 5.76 21.37
CA CYS A 132 15.76 6.98 22.14
C CYS A 132 14.52 6.76 23.02
N PRO A 133 14.68 6.19 24.24
CA PRO A 133 13.56 5.76 25.08
C PRO A 133 12.54 6.86 25.33
N GLY A 134 12.98 8.10 25.60
CA GLY A 134 12.09 9.24 25.84
C GLY A 134 11.18 9.61 24.67
N LEU A 135 11.54 9.22 23.42
CA LEU A 135 10.73 9.49 22.23
C LEU A 135 9.89 8.29 21.78
N PHE A 136 10.39 7.06 21.95
CA PHE A 136 9.81 5.90 21.26
C PHE A 136 9.35 4.76 22.17
N GLN A 137 9.92 4.61 23.38
CA GLN A 137 9.52 3.55 24.30
C GLN A 137 8.35 4.02 25.16
N ARG A 138 7.16 3.88 24.61
CA ARG A 138 5.88 4.24 25.26
C ARG A 138 4.74 3.43 24.63
N GLY A 139 3.73 3.10 25.43
CA GLY A 139 2.56 2.35 24.94
C GLY A 139 1.78 3.13 23.88
N GLY A 140 0.97 2.44 23.09
CA GLY A 140 0.19 3.02 21.99
C GLY A 140 0.70 2.57 20.62
N SER A 141 0.37 3.32 19.57
CA SER A 141 0.86 3.02 18.23
C SER A 141 2.03 3.94 17.83
N PRO A 142 2.68 3.71 16.70
CA PRO A 142 3.70 4.62 16.18
C PRO A 142 3.27 6.08 16.10
N TYR A 143 1.98 6.37 15.89
CA TYR A 143 1.46 7.71 15.59
C TYR A 143 0.58 8.30 16.68
N VAL A 144 -0.16 7.45 17.39
CA VAL A 144 -1.18 7.87 18.38
C VAL A 144 -0.95 7.20 19.72
N ASP A 145 -1.39 7.87 20.77
CA ASP A 145 -1.36 7.37 22.14
C ASP A 145 -2.46 6.32 22.41
N GLY A 146 -2.54 5.83 23.65
CA GLY A 146 -3.55 4.85 24.04
C GLY A 146 -5.00 5.35 23.99
N SER A 147 -5.21 6.67 23.85
CA SER A 147 -6.54 7.29 23.65
C SER A 147 -6.90 7.48 22.18
N GLY A 148 -5.97 7.19 21.26
CA GLY A 148 -6.13 7.39 19.83
C GLY A 148 -5.85 8.82 19.34
N GLN A 149 -5.27 9.67 20.20
CA GLN A 149 -4.83 11.01 19.83
C GLN A 149 -3.39 10.99 19.34
N ASP A 150 -3.07 11.85 18.36
CA ASP A 150 -1.70 12.02 17.90
C ASP A 150 -0.79 12.39 19.08
N TRP A 151 0.39 11.75 19.15
CA TRP A 151 1.39 12.15 20.12
C TRP A 151 1.77 13.62 19.91
N SER A 152 1.69 14.44 20.95
CA SER A 152 1.94 15.89 20.88
C SER A 152 3.36 16.24 20.44
N ASP A 153 4.32 15.31 20.59
CA ASP A 153 5.71 15.44 20.19
C ASP A 153 6.07 14.71 18.89
N ASN A 154 5.09 14.33 18.07
CA ASN A 154 5.33 13.66 16.79
C ASN A 154 6.27 14.44 15.88
N ALA A 155 6.26 15.76 15.92
CA ALA A 155 7.23 16.61 15.19
C ALA A 155 8.67 16.23 15.57
N VAL A 156 9.00 16.20 16.86
CA VAL A 156 10.35 15.88 17.37
C VAL A 156 10.69 14.40 17.11
N ARG A 157 9.74 13.49 17.33
CA ARG A 157 9.91 12.04 17.13
C ARG A 157 10.33 11.71 15.70
N PHE A 158 9.60 12.20 14.72
CA PHE A 158 9.87 11.89 13.31
C PHE A 158 10.95 12.79 12.71
N ALA A 159 11.20 13.97 13.27
CA ALA A 159 12.41 14.72 12.97
C ALA A 159 13.67 14.00 13.47
N ALA A 160 13.62 13.34 14.63
CA ALA A 160 14.74 12.53 15.14
C ALA A 160 15.05 11.35 14.19
N LEU A 161 14.03 10.63 13.70
CA LEU A 161 14.19 9.57 12.69
C LEU A 161 14.79 10.11 11.39
N SER A 162 14.22 11.18 10.85
CA SER A 162 14.66 11.84 9.62
C SER A 162 16.11 12.34 9.74
N ARG A 163 16.43 12.95 10.88
CA ARG A 163 17.80 13.44 11.13
C ARG A 163 18.80 12.30 11.30
N ALA A 164 18.42 11.20 11.95
CA ALA A 164 19.28 10.03 12.06
C ALA A 164 19.64 9.47 10.68
N ALA A 165 18.67 9.36 9.77
CA ALA A 165 18.93 8.95 8.40
C ALA A 165 19.94 9.86 7.68
N ALA A 166 19.78 11.18 7.80
CA ALA A 166 20.69 12.15 7.20
C ALA A 166 22.10 12.09 7.83
N VAL A 167 22.22 11.96 9.15
CA VAL A 167 23.51 11.87 9.86
C VAL A 167 24.24 10.58 9.48
N ILE A 168 23.54 9.44 9.34
CA ILE A 168 24.12 8.18 8.85
C ILE A 168 24.64 8.36 7.41
N ALA A 169 23.82 8.98 6.54
CA ALA A 169 24.19 9.19 5.15
C ALA A 169 25.38 10.14 4.98
N CYS A 170 25.56 11.11 5.88
CA CYS A 170 26.72 11.99 5.92
C CYS A 170 27.98 11.34 6.54
N GLY A 171 27.92 10.08 7.01
CA GLY A 171 29.03 9.40 7.68
C GLY A 171 29.33 9.90 9.10
N ASN A 172 28.41 10.68 9.70
CA ASN A 172 28.61 11.35 10.99
C ASN A 172 28.01 10.60 12.19
N ALA A 173 27.58 9.35 11.99
CA ALA A 173 27.03 8.50 13.04
C ALA A 173 28.07 7.63 13.76
N GLY A 174 29.35 7.69 13.37
CA GLY A 174 30.42 6.84 13.91
C GLY A 174 30.31 5.37 13.49
N MET A 175 29.59 5.08 12.40
CA MET A 175 29.41 3.75 11.81
C MET A 175 30.39 3.53 10.67
N GLU A 176 30.88 2.29 10.49
CA GLU A 176 31.72 1.92 9.33
C GLU A 176 30.90 1.86 8.03
N TRP A 177 29.61 1.54 8.13
CA TRP A 177 28.72 1.44 6.98
C TRP A 177 28.05 2.79 6.68
N GLN A 178 28.08 3.19 5.42
CA GLN A 178 27.43 4.40 4.92
C GLN A 178 26.63 4.09 3.65
N PRO A 179 25.38 4.56 3.52
CA PRO A 179 24.58 4.35 2.32
C PRO A 179 25.04 5.23 1.15
N GLU A 180 24.81 4.72 -0.06
CA GLU A 180 24.94 5.46 -1.33
C GLU A 180 23.59 6.06 -1.75
N LEU A 181 22.48 5.59 -1.16
CA LEU A 181 21.11 6.06 -1.44
C LEU A 181 20.28 6.01 -0.17
N LEU A 182 19.50 7.06 0.09
CA LEU A 182 18.39 7.03 1.07
C LEU A 182 17.09 6.68 0.35
N HIS A 183 16.38 5.65 0.82
CA HIS A 183 15.01 5.38 0.42
C HIS A 183 14.06 5.69 1.59
N LEU A 184 13.35 6.80 1.49
CA LEU A 184 12.48 7.37 2.50
C LEU A 184 11.03 6.95 2.26
N ASN A 185 10.30 6.57 3.31
CA ASN A 185 8.94 6.06 3.20
C ASN A 185 7.95 6.94 3.98
N ASP A 186 7.08 7.63 3.24
CA ASP A 186 6.04 8.53 3.74
C ASP A 186 6.56 9.70 4.60
N TRP A 187 5.63 10.51 5.09
CA TRP A 187 5.90 11.72 5.86
C TRP A 187 6.80 11.53 7.09
N PRO A 188 6.78 10.40 7.85
CA PRO A 188 7.63 10.25 9.03
C PRO A 188 9.13 10.28 8.72
N CYS A 189 9.49 9.98 7.48
CA CYS A 189 10.88 9.92 7.04
C CYS A 189 11.26 11.06 6.10
N ALA A 190 10.29 11.80 5.59
CA ALA A 190 10.44 12.69 4.46
C ALA A 190 11.35 13.89 4.74
N LEU A 191 11.35 14.41 5.99
CA LEU A 191 12.23 15.52 6.39
C LEU A 191 13.72 15.17 6.26
N ALA A 192 14.08 13.88 6.16
CA ALA A 192 15.47 13.44 5.97
C ALA A 192 16.07 13.97 4.66
N ALA A 193 15.28 14.08 3.59
CA ALA A 193 15.75 14.65 2.33
C ALA A 193 16.17 16.13 2.50
N ALA A 194 15.41 16.91 3.27
CA ALA A 194 15.74 18.29 3.57
C ALA A 194 17.00 18.39 4.46
N TYR A 195 17.06 17.64 5.57
CA TYR A 195 18.25 17.62 6.43
C TYR A 195 19.51 17.25 5.64
N LEU A 196 19.42 16.28 4.74
CA LEU A 196 20.53 15.85 3.90
C LEU A 196 21.10 17.02 3.08
N ARG A 197 20.22 17.82 2.45
CA ARG A 197 20.63 19.00 1.66
C ARG A 197 21.16 20.13 2.56
N TRP A 198 20.53 20.37 3.69
CA TRP A 198 20.97 21.39 4.66
C TRP A 198 22.31 21.04 5.32
N TYR A 199 22.70 19.76 5.32
CA TYR A 199 24.03 19.31 5.77
C TYR A 199 25.06 19.30 4.64
N GLY A 200 24.69 19.70 3.43
CA GLY A 200 25.60 19.76 2.27
C GLY A 200 25.98 18.40 1.69
N SER A 201 25.16 17.38 1.89
CA SER A 201 25.42 16.03 1.38
C SER A 201 24.86 15.84 -0.02
N ASP A 202 25.65 15.17 -0.87
CA ASP A 202 25.28 14.79 -2.23
C ASP A 202 24.66 13.39 -2.32
N VAL A 203 24.53 12.65 -1.22
CA VAL A 203 23.85 11.35 -1.22
C VAL A 203 22.42 11.51 -1.74
N PRO A 204 22.02 10.78 -2.79
CA PRO A 204 20.68 10.91 -3.35
C PRO A 204 19.61 10.36 -2.41
N ALA A 205 18.43 10.98 -2.48
CA ALA A 205 17.24 10.59 -1.72
C ALA A 205 16.08 10.25 -2.65
N LEU A 206 15.54 9.05 -2.52
CA LEU A 206 14.28 8.61 -3.10
C LEU A 206 13.20 8.69 -2.02
N LEU A 207 12.11 9.38 -2.28
CA LEU A 207 10.93 9.40 -1.42
C LEU A 207 9.83 8.54 -2.04
N THR A 208 9.36 7.50 -1.33
CA THR A 208 8.13 6.78 -1.69
C THR A 208 6.97 7.26 -0.86
N VAL A 209 5.95 7.81 -1.53
CA VAL A 209 4.69 8.26 -0.93
C VAL A 209 3.67 7.11 -0.98
N HIS A 210 3.31 6.58 0.19
CA HIS A 210 2.33 5.50 0.30
C HIS A 210 0.90 6.03 0.37
N ASN A 211 0.70 7.20 1.00
CA ASN A 211 -0.60 7.86 1.02
C ASN A 211 -0.44 9.37 1.20
N LEU A 212 -0.69 10.14 0.14
CA LEU A 212 -0.53 11.60 0.10
C LEU A 212 -1.45 12.36 1.07
N ALA A 213 -2.54 11.73 1.53
CA ALA A 213 -3.45 12.33 2.49
C ALA A 213 -2.81 12.57 3.88
N TYR A 214 -1.72 11.87 4.19
CA TYR A 214 -0.96 12.04 5.43
C TYR A 214 0.30 12.86 5.15
N GLN A 215 0.33 14.12 5.61
CA GLN A 215 1.38 15.07 5.24
C GLN A 215 2.37 15.38 6.36
N GLY A 216 2.10 14.93 7.60
CA GLY A 216 2.93 15.29 8.75
C GLY A 216 2.96 16.80 8.95
N LEU A 217 1.79 17.36 9.29
CA LEU A 217 1.60 18.80 9.46
C LEU A 217 1.80 19.20 10.92
N PHE A 218 2.76 20.10 11.18
CA PHE A 218 3.12 20.56 12.51
C PHE A 218 3.07 22.10 12.61
N PRO A 219 2.95 22.66 13.83
CA PRO A 219 3.02 24.09 14.04
C PRO A 219 4.32 24.70 13.48
N LEU A 220 4.24 25.92 12.93
CA LEU A 220 5.43 26.59 12.38
C LEU A 220 6.46 26.96 13.47
N GLU A 221 6.01 27.19 14.68
CA GLU A 221 6.83 27.44 15.88
C GLU A 221 7.74 26.26 16.26
N ASP A 222 7.42 25.04 15.81
CA ASP A 222 8.27 23.87 16.04
C ASP A 222 9.59 23.93 15.25
N ALA A 223 9.70 24.78 14.23
CA ALA A 223 10.87 24.85 13.34
C ALA A 223 12.19 24.99 14.14
N ALA A 224 12.23 25.88 15.11
CA ALA A 224 13.42 26.11 15.93
C ALA A 224 13.83 24.87 16.74
N VAL A 225 12.83 24.16 17.32
CA VAL A 225 13.03 22.91 18.07
C VAL A 225 13.56 21.79 17.18
N LEU A 226 13.15 21.78 15.90
CA LEU A 226 13.61 20.82 14.90
C LEU A 226 14.96 21.18 14.28
N GLY A 227 15.56 22.34 14.65
CA GLY A 227 16.82 22.82 14.10
C GLY A 227 16.70 23.29 12.65
N VAL A 228 15.53 23.78 12.28
CA VAL A 228 15.18 24.35 10.97
C VAL A 228 15.26 25.88 11.06
N SER A 229 16.07 26.52 10.20
CA SER A 229 16.14 27.98 10.16
C SER A 229 14.88 28.60 9.53
N PRO A 230 14.62 29.91 9.75
CA PRO A 230 13.47 30.57 9.12
C PRO A 230 13.47 30.42 7.59
N GLU A 231 14.62 30.55 6.94
CA GLU A 231 14.77 30.41 5.48
C GLU A 231 14.49 28.98 5.02
N GLN A 232 14.91 27.99 5.80
CA GLN A 232 14.63 26.57 5.53
C GLN A 232 13.14 26.27 5.73
N ALA A 233 12.52 26.85 6.76
CA ALA A 233 11.10 26.66 7.06
C ALA A 233 10.20 27.16 5.93
N GLU A 234 10.58 28.21 5.20
CA GLU A 234 9.82 28.75 4.08
C GLU A 234 9.58 27.69 3.00
N SER A 235 10.62 26.90 2.64
CA SER A 235 10.54 25.85 1.60
C SER A 235 9.66 24.66 1.96
N ILE A 236 9.40 24.45 3.25
CA ILE A 236 8.64 23.30 3.77
C ILE A 236 7.33 23.70 4.44
N THR A 237 6.93 24.98 4.29
CA THR A 237 5.67 25.50 4.82
C THR A 237 4.52 25.22 3.87
N PHE A 238 3.47 24.59 4.38
CA PHE A 238 2.23 24.26 3.69
C PHE A 238 1.04 24.80 4.47
N HIS A 239 0.32 25.76 3.88
CA HIS A 239 -0.84 26.42 4.53
C HIS A 239 -0.54 26.94 5.96
N GLY A 240 0.62 27.57 6.14
CA GLY A 240 1.03 28.14 7.43
C GLY A 240 1.49 27.10 8.49
N ARG A 241 1.75 25.86 8.09
CA ARG A 241 2.28 24.78 8.93
C ARG A 241 3.51 24.15 8.28
N LEU A 242 4.37 23.56 9.07
CA LEU A 242 5.45 22.71 8.55
C LEU A 242 4.86 21.43 7.99
N SER A 243 5.20 21.06 6.76
CA SER A 243 4.85 19.77 6.17
C SER A 243 6.11 18.94 5.93
N PHE A 244 6.24 17.82 6.65
CA PHE A 244 7.36 16.90 6.44
C PHE A 244 7.31 16.25 5.06
N LEU A 245 6.10 15.92 4.59
CA LEU A 245 5.96 15.33 3.27
C LEU A 245 6.34 16.31 2.16
N GLN A 246 5.92 17.59 2.26
CA GLN A 246 6.37 18.63 1.33
C GLN A 246 7.89 18.79 1.35
N ALA A 247 8.51 18.76 2.54
CA ALA A 247 9.96 18.81 2.66
C ALA A 247 10.63 17.68 1.87
N GLY A 248 10.10 16.47 1.99
CA GLY A 248 10.57 15.32 1.22
C GLY A 248 10.38 15.49 -0.30
N ILE A 249 9.21 15.94 -0.74
CA ILE A 249 8.91 16.16 -2.17
C ILE A 249 9.85 17.22 -2.76
N VAL A 250 10.06 18.35 -2.05
CA VAL A 250 10.91 19.45 -2.54
C VAL A 250 12.38 19.04 -2.63
N HIS A 251 12.90 18.29 -1.66
CA HIS A 251 14.33 18.05 -1.49
C HIS A 251 14.82 16.67 -1.96
N ALA A 252 13.92 15.71 -2.24
CA ALA A 252 14.29 14.42 -2.81
C ALA A 252 14.71 14.55 -4.29
N ASP A 253 15.62 13.66 -4.71
CA ASP A 253 16.05 13.59 -6.12
C ASP A 253 14.96 12.97 -6.98
N HIS A 254 14.20 12.03 -6.41
CA HIS A 254 13.09 11.38 -7.09
C HIS A 254 11.95 11.10 -6.11
N VAL A 255 10.73 11.28 -6.55
CA VAL A 255 9.50 10.90 -5.84
C VAL A 255 8.90 9.69 -6.52
N ASN A 256 8.62 8.65 -5.76
CA ASN A 256 7.90 7.46 -6.20
C ASN A 256 6.59 7.33 -5.42
N THR A 257 5.63 6.62 -5.98
CA THR A 257 4.44 6.19 -5.25
C THR A 257 4.09 4.74 -5.59
N VAL A 258 3.05 4.21 -4.96
CA VAL A 258 2.77 2.77 -4.88
C VAL A 258 1.86 2.23 -5.99
N SER A 259 1.64 3.00 -7.05
CA SER A 259 1.04 2.53 -8.30
C SER A 259 1.19 3.56 -9.43
N VAL A 260 1.13 3.09 -10.67
CA VAL A 260 1.29 3.94 -11.86
C VAL A 260 0.10 4.90 -12.04
N SER A 261 -1.11 4.40 -11.82
CA SER A 261 -2.32 5.22 -11.91
C SER A 261 -2.38 6.26 -10.79
N TYR A 262 -1.96 5.91 -9.57
CA TYR A 262 -1.91 6.88 -8.48
C TYR A 262 -0.86 7.97 -8.73
N ALA A 263 0.31 7.63 -9.28
CA ALA A 263 1.31 8.63 -9.66
C ALA A 263 0.75 9.68 -10.63
N ARG A 264 -0.14 9.29 -11.54
CA ARG A 264 -0.84 10.22 -12.46
C ARG A 264 -1.92 11.02 -11.73
N GLN A 265 -2.69 10.38 -10.85
CA GLN A 265 -3.81 11.02 -10.15
C GLN A 265 -3.36 12.11 -9.19
N ILE A 266 -2.24 11.91 -8.48
CA ILE A 266 -1.73 12.90 -7.51
C ILE A 266 -1.13 14.16 -8.16
N THR A 267 -0.94 14.19 -9.46
CA THR A 267 -0.57 15.41 -10.20
C THR A 267 -1.78 16.31 -10.52
N GLY A 268 -2.99 15.87 -10.22
CA GLY A 268 -4.22 16.64 -10.40
C GLY A 268 -4.80 17.13 -9.07
N PRO A 269 -5.63 18.21 -9.12
CA PRO A 269 -6.13 18.87 -7.91
C PRO A 269 -7.06 17.98 -7.06
N GLU A 270 -7.73 16.99 -7.65
CA GLU A 270 -8.68 16.11 -6.95
C GLU A 270 -7.99 15.17 -5.97
N GLN A 271 -6.78 14.69 -6.30
CA GLN A 271 -6.04 13.69 -5.54
C GLN A 271 -4.69 14.19 -5.02
N GLY A 272 -4.24 15.37 -5.45
CA GLY A 272 -2.94 15.96 -5.11
C GLY A 272 -2.87 16.57 -3.72
N CYS A 273 -4.00 16.64 -2.98
CA CYS A 273 -4.05 17.13 -1.59
C CYS A 273 -3.36 18.50 -1.39
N GLY A 274 -3.38 19.37 -2.43
CA GLY A 274 -2.71 20.67 -2.44
C GLY A 274 -1.22 20.63 -2.79
N LEU A 275 -0.64 19.44 -3.05
CA LEU A 275 0.73 19.24 -3.51
C LEU A 275 0.82 18.92 -5.01
N ASP A 276 -0.30 18.98 -5.72
CA ASP A 276 -0.44 18.64 -7.14
C ASP A 276 0.49 19.46 -8.05
N ALA A 277 0.67 20.73 -7.79
CA ALA A 277 1.59 21.58 -8.56
C ALA A 277 3.06 21.12 -8.44
N LEU A 278 3.52 20.79 -7.23
CA LEU A 278 4.86 20.25 -6.99
C LEU A 278 5.04 18.89 -7.67
N LEU A 279 4.08 18.00 -7.49
CA LEU A 279 4.10 16.65 -8.07
C LEU A 279 4.00 16.69 -9.60
N SER A 280 3.22 17.63 -10.18
CA SER A 280 3.17 17.87 -11.62
C SER A 280 4.54 18.34 -12.16
N GLY A 281 5.25 19.21 -11.44
CA GLY A 281 6.62 19.61 -11.76
C GLY A 281 7.60 18.43 -11.74
N HIS A 282 7.51 17.55 -10.74
CA HIS A 282 8.30 16.33 -10.70
C HIS A 282 7.97 15.38 -11.87
N ALA A 283 6.69 15.22 -12.22
CA ALA A 283 6.28 14.41 -13.37
C ALA A 283 6.84 14.98 -14.69
N ALA A 284 6.74 16.30 -14.90
CA ALA A 284 7.25 16.98 -16.10
C ALA A 284 8.78 16.83 -16.25
N SER A 285 9.52 16.76 -15.14
CA SER A 285 10.98 16.58 -15.13
C SER A 285 11.40 15.09 -15.08
N GLY A 286 10.48 14.14 -15.22
CA GLY A 286 10.79 12.70 -15.16
C GLY A 286 11.18 12.20 -13.76
N ARG A 287 10.92 12.98 -12.70
CA ARG A 287 11.27 12.67 -11.31
C ARG A 287 10.09 12.17 -10.47
N LEU A 288 8.97 11.80 -11.10
CA LEU A 288 7.84 11.12 -10.46
C LEU A 288 7.61 9.77 -11.13
N SER A 289 7.48 8.72 -10.35
CA SER A 289 7.15 7.37 -10.81
C SER A 289 6.14 6.68 -9.91
N GLY A 290 5.58 5.57 -10.39
CA GLY A 290 4.72 4.69 -9.60
C GLY A 290 5.12 3.24 -9.80
N ILE A 291 5.33 2.51 -8.69
CA ILE A 291 5.65 1.08 -8.69
C ILE A 291 4.59 0.36 -7.85
N VAL A 292 3.88 -0.58 -8.47
CA VAL A 292 2.86 -1.38 -7.75
C VAL A 292 3.53 -2.28 -6.74
N ASN A 293 3.01 -2.30 -5.51
CA ASN A 293 3.50 -3.18 -4.45
C ASN A 293 3.30 -4.67 -4.80
N GLY A 294 4.12 -5.52 -4.20
CA GLY A 294 3.92 -6.97 -4.21
C GLY A 294 3.09 -7.45 -3.01
N ILE A 295 2.85 -8.75 -2.97
CA ILE A 295 2.34 -9.45 -1.78
C ILE A 295 3.33 -10.53 -1.35
N ASP A 296 3.34 -10.81 -0.05
CA ASP A 296 4.21 -11.83 0.54
C ASP A 296 3.79 -13.24 0.13
N SER A 297 4.76 -14.15 0.01
CA SER A 297 4.53 -15.55 -0.40
C SER A 297 3.70 -16.36 0.59
N SER A 298 3.56 -15.91 1.84
CA SER A 298 2.66 -16.53 2.82
C SER A 298 1.17 -16.42 2.46
N TRP A 299 0.82 -15.49 1.54
CA TRP A 299 -0.53 -15.39 0.97
C TRP A 299 -0.71 -16.40 -0.16
N ASP A 300 -0.72 -17.68 0.18
CA ASP A 300 -0.89 -18.78 -0.78
C ASP A 300 -1.92 -19.81 -0.27
N PRO A 301 -3.05 -20.01 -0.98
CA PRO A 301 -4.10 -20.92 -0.53
C PRO A 301 -3.65 -22.38 -0.43
N ARG A 302 -2.48 -22.72 -0.98
CA ARG A 302 -1.91 -24.09 -0.92
C ARG A 302 -1.20 -24.37 0.40
N THR A 303 -0.71 -23.32 1.10
CA THR A 303 0.21 -23.46 2.25
C THR A 303 -0.12 -22.53 3.41
N ASP A 304 -1.12 -21.67 3.30
CA ASP A 304 -1.49 -20.70 4.33
C ASP A 304 -1.93 -21.41 5.61
N LEU A 305 -1.18 -21.17 6.69
CA LEU A 305 -1.36 -21.82 7.99
C LEU A 305 -2.69 -21.48 8.70
N HIS A 306 -3.36 -20.40 8.30
CA HIS A 306 -4.67 -20.01 8.83
C HIS A 306 -5.82 -20.80 8.20
N LEU A 307 -5.59 -21.43 7.04
CA LEU A 307 -6.59 -22.26 6.38
C LEU A 307 -6.49 -23.70 6.89
N SER A 308 -7.63 -24.27 7.21
CA SER A 308 -7.72 -25.70 7.53
C SER A 308 -7.98 -26.56 6.29
N GLU A 309 -8.46 -25.96 5.22
CA GLU A 309 -8.69 -26.60 3.93
C GLU A 309 -7.95 -25.83 2.85
N HIS A 310 -6.85 -26.38 2.41
CA HIS A 310 -6.05 -25.81 1.33
C HIS A 310 -6.71 -26.08 -0.02
N PHE A 311 -6.42 -25.23 -1.01
CA PHE A 311 -6.92 -25.37 -2.37
C PHE A 311 -5.94 -24.77 -3.38
N ASP A 312 -6.16 -25.08 -4.65
CA ASP A 312 -5.37 -24.55 -5.77
C ASP A 312 -6.24 -24.42 -7.03
N LEU A 313 -5.61 -24.13 -8.18
CA LEU A 313 -6.27 -23.96 -9.47
C LEU A 313 -6.98 -25.21 -9.99
N HIS A 314 -6.71 -26.38 -9.43
CA HIS A 314 -7.24 -27.67 -9.85
C HIS A 314 -8.19 -28.29 -8.83
N ARG A 315 -8.01 -27.95 -7.55
CA ARG A 315 -8.78 -28.48 -6.41
C ARG A 315 -9.45 -27.34 -5.66
N TRP A 316 -10.76 -27.15 -5.93
CA TRP A 316 -11.55 -26.04 -5.42
C TRP A 316 -12.39 -26.36 -4.18
N GLU A 317 -12.42 -27.63 -3.76
CA GLU A 317 -13.25 -28.10 -2.64
C GLU A 317 -12.92 -27.36 -1.34
N GLY A 318 -11.67 -27.03 -1.13
CA GLY A 318 -11.22 -26.25 0.02
C GLY A 318 -11.88 -24.88 0.11
N ARG A 319 -12.19 -24.22 -1.02
CA ARG A 319 -12.91 -22.94 -0.99
C ARG A 319 -14.33 -23.08 -0.41
N VAL A 320 -15.05 -24.14 -0.78
CA VAL A 320 -16.40 -24.38 -0.26
C VAL A 320 -16.37 -24.60 1.25
N ALA A 321 -15.39 -25.36 1.73
CA ALA A 321 -15.18 -25.58 3.15
C ALA A 321 -14.83 -24.28 3.89
N ASN A 322 -13.94 -23.45 3.34
CA ASN A 322 -13.58 -22.15 3.92
C ASN A 322 -14.76 -21.18 3.93
N LYS A 323 -15.62 -21.15 2.88
CA LYS A 323 -16.86 -20.37 2.87
C LYS A 323 -17.78 -20.73 4.04
N ARG A 324 -18.03 -22.02 4.25
CA ARG A 324 -18.84 -22.51 5.37
C ARG A 324 -18.25 -22.14 6.73
N ARG A 325 -16.91 -22.07 6.85
CA ARG A 325 -16.24 -21.63 8.08
C ARG A 325 -16.41 -20.15 8.33
N VAL A 326 -16.29 -19.32 7.30
CA VAL A 326 -16.55 -17.88 7.40
C VAL A 326 -17.99 -17.62 7.80
N GLN A 327 -18.96 -18.29 7.16
CA GLN A 327 -20.38 -18.17 7.53
C GLN A 327 -20.60 -18.49 9.01
N ARG A 328 -20.06 -19.61 9.51
CA ARG A 328 -20.17 -19.99 10.93
C ARG A 328 -19.48 -19.00 11.87
N ALA A 329 -18.26 -18.55 11.53
CA ALA A 329 -17.50 -17.62 12.36
C ALA A 329 -18.21 -16.27 12.55
N LEU A 330 -19.03 -15.88 11.57
CA LEU A 330 -19.77 -14.62 11.57
C LEU A 330 -21.28 -14.80 11.92
N GLY A 331 -21.68 -15.98 12.39
CA GLY A 331 -23.07 -16.27 12.77
C GLY A 331 -24.05 -16.28 11.60
N LEU A 332 -23.56 -16.41 10.36
CA LEU A 332 -24.40 -16.51 9.17
C LEU A 332 -24.90 -17.95 8.95
N PRO A 333 -26.16 -18.14 8.55
CA PRO A 333 -26.64 -19.45 8.15
C PRO A 333 -25.89 -19.94 6.91
N HIS A 334 -25.87 -21.26 6.73
CA HIS A 334 -25.35 -21.84 5.50
C HIS A 334 -26.15 -21.34 4.29
N SER A 335 -25.44 -20.88 3.27
CA SER A 335 -26.00 -20.44 2.00
C SER A 335 -25.05 -20.79 0.85
N ASP A 336 -25.60 -21.31 -0.24
CA ASP A 336 -24.90 -21.55 -1.49
C ASP A 336 -24.88 -20.30 -2.38
N GLY A 337 -25.60 -19.24 -2.03
CA GLY A 337 -25.54 -17.93 -2.69
C GLY A 337 -24.16 -17.26 -2.56
N PRO A 338 -23.87 -16.22 -3.34
CA PRO A 338 -22.57 -15.57 -3.29
C PRO A 338 -22.29 -14.90 -1.93
N LEU A 339 -21.08 -15.10 -1.40
CA LEU A 339 -20.57 -14.44 -0.22
C LEU A 339 -19.70 -13.26 -0.63
N PHE A 340 -20.14 -12.06 -0.29
CA PHE A 340 -19.37 -10.83 -0.43
C PHE A 340 -18.59 -10.55 0.85
N ALA A 341 -17.37 -10.05 0.74
CA ALA A 341 -16.53 -9.69 1.87
C ALA A 341 -16.16 -8.20 1.84
N VAL A 342 -15.99 -7.61 3.00
CA VAL A 342 -15.26 -6.35 3.22
C VAL A 342 -14.17 -6.63 4.24
N VAL A 343 -12.91 -6.39 3.87
CA VAL A 343 -11.73 -6.56 4.73
C VAL A 343 -10.92 -5.27 4.67
N SER A 344 -11.19 -4.34 5.59
CA SER A 344 -10.52 -3.03 5.58
C SER A 344 -10.69 -2.29 6.91
N ARG A 345 -9.92 -1.22 7.10
CA ARG A 345 -10.24 -0.22 8.13
C ARG A 345 -11.60 0.39 7.84
N LEU A 346 -12.41 0.61 8.88
CA LEU A 346 -13.73 1.22 8.78
C LEU A 346 -13.60 2.76 8.81
N VAL A 347 -13.11 3.33 7.71
CA VAL A 347 -12.88 4.77 7.54
C VAL A 347 -13.55 5.28 6.26
N HIS A 348 -13.84 6.59 6.21
CA HIS A 348 -14.52 7.23 5.07
C HIS A 348 -13.83 6.94 3.72
N GLN A 349 -12.50 6.92 3.70
CA GLN A 349 -11.71 6.58 2.51
C GLN A 349 -12.15 5.26 1.86
N LYS A 350 -12.48 4.25 2.66
CA LYS A 350 -12.80 2.89 2.18
C LYS A 350 -14.24 2.71 1.66
N GLY A 351 -15.08 3.76 1.75
CA GLY A 351 -16.42 3.75 1.17
C GLY A 351 -17.38 2.76 1.81
N LEU A 352 -17.29 2.55 3.13
CA LEU A 352 -18.16 1.59 3.85
C LEU A 352 -19.65 1.95 3.74
N ASP A 353 -19.98 3.23 3.67
CA ASP A 353 -21.33 3.74 3.39
C ASP A 353 -21.88 3.20 2.06
N LEU A 354 -21.05 3.09 1.03
CA LEU A 354 -21.44 2.48 -0.25
C LEU A 354 -21.67 0.97 -0.11
N SER A 355 -20.80 0.28 0.66
CA SER A 355 -21.00 -1.14 0.95
C SER A 355 -22.31 -1.38 1.73
N CYS A 356 -22.62 -0.54 2.71
CA CYS A 356 -23.87 -0.59 3.44
C CYS A 356 -25.10 -0.33 2.53
N ALA A 357 -24.99 0.60 1.59
CA ALA A 357 -26.06 0.94 0.66
C ALA A 357 -26.46 -0.21 -0.28
N VAL A 358 -25.53 -1.14 -0.58
CA VAL A 358 -25.82 -2.31 -1.44
C VAL A 358 -26.20 -3.57 -0.66
N ALA A 359 -26.12 -3.57 0.67
CA ALA A 359 -26.39 -4.75 1.49
C ALA A 359 -27.82 -5.30 1.33
N HIS A 360 -28.83 -4.42 1.24
CA HIS A 360 -30.22 -4.83 0.97
C HIS A 360 -30.34 -5.58 -0.37
N GLN A 361 -29.68 -5.09 -1.42
CA GLN A 361 -29.69 -5.73 -2.74
C GLN A 361 -29.00 -7.10 -2.69
N ILE A 362 -27.87 -7.21 -1.97
CA ILE A 362 -27.16 -8.48 -1.79
C ILE A 362 -28.08 -9.49 -1.10
N ALA A 363 -28.71 -9.10 0.01
CA ALA A 363 -29.65 -9.94 0.75
C ALA A 363 -30.87 -10.37 -0.10
N ALA A 364 -31.53 -9.41 -0.78
CA ALA A 364 -32.69 -9.67 -1.63
C ALA A 364 -32.38 -10.60 -2.81
N ALA A 365 -31.13 -10.63 -3.30
CA ALA A 365 -30.71 -11.53 -4.36
C ALA A 365 -30.19 -12.89 -3.87
N GLY A 366 -30.27 -13.19 -2.56
CA GLY A 366 -29.85 -14.45 -1.95
C GLY A 366 -28.35 -14.53 -1.66
N GLY A 367 -27.65 -13.39 -1.61
CA GLY A 367 -26.25 -13.30 -1.21
C GLY A 367 -26.09 -12.98 0.28
N GLN A 368 -24.86 -13.08 0.75
CA GLN A 368 -24.46 -12.72 2.10
C GLN A 368 -23.30 -11.72 2.07
N LEU A 369 -23.17 -10.89 3.12
CA LEU A 369 -22.11 -9.89 3.28
C LEU A 369 -21.37 -10.14 4.60
N ALA A 370 -20.08 -10.40 4.52
CA ALA A 370 -19.18 -10.58 5.65
C ALA A 370 -18.27 -9.33 5.78
N ILE A 371 -18.24 -8.71 6.94
CA ILE A 371 -17.46 -7.50 7.20
C ILE A 371 -16.50 -7.74 8.36
N ILE A 372 -15.21 -7.45 8.16
CA ILE A 372 -14.20 -7.38 9.21
C ILE A 372 -13.46 -6.04 9.13
N GLY A 373 -13.33 -5.39 10.26
CA GLY A 373 -12.59 -4.12 10.39
C GLY A 373 -12.92 -3.37 11.66
N GLY A 374 -12.07 -2.39 11.96
CA GLY A 374 -12.25 -1.40 13.01
C GLY A 374 -11.85 -0.02 12.48
N GLY A 375 -12.31 1.05 13.11
CA GLY A 375 -11.98 2.41 12.70
C GLY A 375 -12.84 3.49 13.31
N GLU A 376 -13.51 4.29 12.49
CA GLU A 376 -14.34 5.41 12.95
C GLU A 376 -15.58 4.90 13.70
N PRO A 377 -15.84 5.33 14.95
CA PRO A 377 -16.95 4.83 15.78
C PRO A 377 -18.31 4.96 15.10
N ARG A 378 -18.52 6.02 14.31
CA ARG A 378 -19.76 6.22 13.56
C ARG A 378 -19.95 5.12 12.51
N ILE A 379 -18.92 4.77 11.76
CA ILE A 379 -18.98 3.73 10.71
C ILE A 379 -19.16 2.35 11.36
N GLU A 380 -18.49 2.08 12.47
CA GLU A 380 -18.67 0.86 13.25
C GLU A 380 -20.12 0.70 13.72
N ALA A 381 -20.73 1.78 14.22
CA ALA A 381 -22.13 1.78 14.64
C ALA A 381 -23.09 1.53 13.46
N GLU A 382 -22.83 2.11 12.28
CA GLU A 382 -23.62 1.90 11.05
C GLU A 382 -23.54 0.43 10.60
N VAL A 383 -22.34 -0.16 10.58
CA VAL A 383 -22.11 -1.57 10.22
C VAL A 383 -22.80 -2.52 11.21
N ALA A 384 -22.69 -2.24 12.52
CA ALA A 384 -23.37 -3.02 13.55
C ALA A 384 -24.92 -2.92 13.44
N ALA A 385 -25.45 -1.75 13.11
CA ALA A 385 -26.88 -1.57 12.86
C ALA A 385 -27.35 -2.37 11.62
N LEU A 386 -26.53 -2.42 10.57
CA LEU A 386 -26.79 -3.20 9.36
C LEU A 386 -26.88 -4.70 9.66
N SER A 387 -25.97 -5.25 10.47
CA SER A 387 -26.02 -6.65 10.90
C SER A 387 -27.29 -6.98 11.70
N ARG A 388 -27.70 -6.11 12.60
CA ARG A 388 -28.97 -6.28 13.35
C ARG A 388 -30.19 -6.25 12.43
N ARG A 389 -30.15 -5.44 11.36
CA ARG A 389 -31.27 -5.34 10.39
C ARG A 389 -31.36 -6.56 9.47
N PHE A 390 -30.23 -7.22 9.15
CA PHE A 390 -30.14 -8.36 8.24
C PHE A 390 -29.36 -9.53 8.87
N PRO A 391 -29.82 -10.09 10.02
CA PRO A 391 -29.01 -11.01 10.82
C PRO A 391 -28.65 -12.33 10.12
N SER A 392 -29.46 -12.77 9.13
CA SER A 392 -29.17 -13.97 8.33
C SER A 392 -28.32 -13.70 7.08
N CYS A 393 -28.07 -12.43 6.76
CA CYS A 393 -27.39 -12.03 5.52
C CYS A 393 -26.11 -11.21 5.75
N VAL A 394 -26.00 -10.50 6.89
CA VAL A 394 -24.85 -9.63 7.20
C VAL A 394 -24.19 -10.08 8.49
N GLY A 395 -22.97 -10.58 8.39
CA GLY A 395 -22.13 -10.94 9.52
C GLY A 395 -21.00 -9.93 9.69
N VAL A 396 -20.73 -9.51 10.93
CA VAL A 396 -19.73 -8.50 11.26
C VAL A 396 -18.82 -9.01 12.36
N TYR A 397 -17.52 -8.83 12.17
CA TYR A 397 -16.49 -9.00 13.19
C TYR A 397 -15.86 -7.62 13.48
N PRO A 398 -16.05 -7.06 14.69
CA PRO A 398 -15.46 -5.77 15.05
C PRO A 398 -13.96 -5.90 15.30
N GLY A 399 -13.17 -4.94 14.82
CA GLY A 399 -11.73 -4.97 14.92
C GLY A 399 -11.08 -5.78 13.78
N PHE A 400 -9.81 -6.16 13.96
CA PHE A 400 -9.04 -6.86 12.95
C PHE A 400 -8.50 -8.19 13.49
N ASP A 401 -8.67 -9.25 12.73
CA ASP A 401 -8.11 -10.58 12.95
C ASP A 401 -7.54 -11.08 11.61
N GLU A 402 -6.23 -11.25 11.52
CA GLU A 402 -5.57 -11.67 10.29
C GLU A 402 -5.99 -13.07 9.85
N GLY A 403 -6.12 -14.01 10.80
CA GLY A 403 -6.54 -15.36 10.50
C GLY A 403 -7.96 -15.43 9.94
N LEU A 404 -8.88 -14.60 10.46
CA LEU A 404 -10.23 -14.47 9.90
C LEU A 404 -10.21 -13.77 8.54
N ALA A 405 -9.41 -12.71 8.36
CA ALA A 405 -9.25 -12.03 7.08
C ALA A 405 -8.78 -12.99 5.97
N ARG A 406 -7.76 -13.82 6.25
CA ARG A 406 -7.26 -14.85 5.33
C ARG A 406 -8.34 -15.89 4.99
N LYS A 407 -9.10 -16.35 5.97
CA LYS A 407 -10.27 -17.23 5.74
C LYS A 407 -11.35 -16.56 4.91
N MET A 408 -11.57 -15.25 5.10
CA MET A 408 -12.54 -14.49 4.29
C MET A 408 -12.08 -14.40 2.83
N PHE A 409 -10.83 -14.13 2.54
CA PHE A 409 -10.31 -14.19 1.17
C PHE A 409 -10.43 -15.59 0.56
N ALA A 410 -10.20 -16.63 1.36
CA ALA A 410 -10.32 -18.01 0.91
C ALA A 410 -11.76 -18.47 0.69
N GLY A 411 -12.73 -17.96 1.44
CA GLY A 411 -14.11 -18.40 1.43
C GLY A 411 -15.07 -17.50 0.67
N ALA A 412 -14.84 -16.18 0.64
CA ALA A 412 -15.71 -15.25 -0.07
C ALA A 412 -15.60 -15.39 -1.58
N ASP A 413 -16.68 -15.11 -2.28
CA ASP A 413 -16.75 -15.12 -3.74
C ASP A 413 -16.29 -13.80 -4.34
N PHE A 414 -16.63 -12.70 -3.66
CA PHE A 414 -16.32 -11.34 -4.07
C PHE A 414 -15.81 -10.50 -2.90
N LEU A 415 -14.87 -9.59 -3.17
CA LEU A 415 -14.38 -8.58 -2.22
C LEU A 415 -14.90 -7.21 -2.65
N LEU A 416 -15.65 -6.51 -1.79
CA LEU A 416 -16.08 -5.14 -2.04
C LEU A 416 -14.99 -4.14 -1.65
N MET A 417 -14.57 -3.31 -2.59
CA MET A 417 -13.57 -2.26 -2.41
C MET A 417 -14.06 -0.94 -3.05
N PRO A 418 -15.10 -0.31 -2.50
CA PRO A 418 -15.62 0.95 -3.02
C PRO A 418 -14.83 2.15 -2.51
N SER A 419 -13.50 2.02 -2.42
CA SER A 419 -12.61 3.08 -1.94
C SER A 419 -12.75 4.35 -2.77
N ARG A 420 -12.85 5.50 -2.12
CA ARG A 420 -12.89 6.80 -2.80
C ARG A 420 -11.56 7.13 -3.46
N PHE A 421 -10.50 6.78 -2.80
CA PHE A 421 -9.14 6.76 -3.34
C PHE A 421 -8.36 5.60 -2.74
N GLU A 422 -7.47 4.99 -3.53
CA GLU A 422 -6.68 3.82 -3.11
C GLU A 422 -5.29 3.89 -3.76
N PRO A 423 -4.26 4.35 -3.04
CA PRO A 423 -2.92 4.49 -3.62
C PRO A 423 -2.39 3.22 -4.28
N CYS A 424 -2.48 2.10 -3.60
CA CYS A 424 -2.18 0.78 -4.14
C CYS A 424 -3.34 -0.19 -3.88
N GLY A 425 -3.66 -0.40 -2.60
CA GLY A 425 -4.45 -1.52 -2.11
C GLY A 425 -3.64 -2.82 -2.12
N LEU A 426 -3.77 -3.59 -1.05
CA LEU A 426 -3.21 -4.94 -0.97
C LEU A 426 -4.32 -5.98 -0.91
N SER A 427 -5.47 -5.63 -0.30
CA SER A 427 -6.58 -6.55 -0.10
C SER A 427 -7.12 -7.17 -1.39
N GLN A 428 -7.18 -6.41 -2.51
CA GLN A 428 -7.57 -6.95 -3.81
C GLN A 428 -6.57 -7.97 -4.35
N MET A 429 -5.28 -7.76 -4.09
CA MET A 429 -4.22 -8.68 -4.53
C MET A 429 -4.26 -9.97 -3.71
N TYR A 430 -4.47 -9.86 -2.39
CA TYR A 430 -4.72 -11.02 -1.53
C TYR A 430 -5.97 -11.78 -1.97
N ALA A 431 -7.08 -11.07 -2.20
CA ALA A 431 -8.32 -11.66 -2.67
C ALA A 431 -8.13 -12.41 -4.00
N GLN A 432 -7.48 -11.78 -4.99
CA GLN A 432 -7.17 -12.40 -6.28
C GLN A 432 -6.34 -13.67 -6.10
N ARG A 433 -5.31 -13.64 -5.25
CA ARG A 433 -4.46 -14.80 -4.97
C ARG A 433 -5.24 -15.99 -4.40
N PHE A 434 -6.31 -15.72 -3.65
CA PHE A 434 -7.23 -16.73 -3.12
C PHE A 434 -8.44 -17.00 -4.03
N GLY A 435 -8.52 -16.43 -5.23
CA GLY A 435 -9.64 -16.58 -6.16
C GLY A 435 -10.94 -15.93 -5.68
N CYS A 436 -10.86 -14.95 -4.77
CA CYS A 436 -11.93 -14.04 -4.41
C CYS A 436 -11.87 -12.83 -5.34
N LEU A 437 -12.92 -12.57 -6.12
CA LEU A 437 -12.88 -11.55 -7.16
C LEU A 437 -13.17 -10.16 -6.58
N PRO A 438 -12.28 -9.17 -6.72
CA PRO A 438 -12.55 -7.82 -6.28
C PRO A 438 -13.65 -7.16 -7.12
N ILE A 439 -14.54 -6.43 -6.44
CA ILE A 439 -15.47 -5.45 -6.99
C ILE A 439 -14.98 -4.10 -6.51
N ALA A 440 -14.29 -3.36 -7.37
CA ALA A 440 -13.51 -2.23 -6.95
C ALA A 440 -13.88 -0.95 -7.71
N HIS A 441 -13.79 0.20 -7.02
CA HIS A 441 -13.83 1.50 -7.68
C HIS A 441 -12.55 1.68 -8.52
N ALA A 442 -12.72 2.14 -9.77
CA ALA A 442 -11.60 2.35 -10.69
C ALA A 442 -10.79 3.60 -10.29
N THR A 443 -9.96 3.46 -9.25
CA THR A 443 -9.09 4.53 -8.72
C THR A 443 -7.73 3.98 -8.31
N GLY A 444 -6.68 4.78 -8.46
CA GLY A 444 -5.32 4.48 -8.03
C GLY A 444 -4.85 3.08 -8.42
N GLY A 445 -4.23 2.38 -7.49
CA GLY A 445 -3.70 1.03 -7.73
C GLY A 445 -4.75 -0.04 -8.02
N LEU A 446 -6.04 0.22 -7.76
CA LEU A 446 -7.11 -0.70 -8.15
C LEU A 446 -7.24 -0.79 -9.68
N ILE A 447 -6.99 0.30 -10.42
CA ILE A 447 -6.92 0.27 -11.90
C ILE A 447 -5.75 -0.59 -12.37
N ASP A 448 -4.61 -0.49 -11.69
CA ASP A 448 -3.38 -1.19 -12.10
C ASP A 448 -3.41 -2.68 -11.75
N THR A 449 -4.22 -3.07 -10.76
CA THR A 449 -4.22 -4.44 -10.20
C THR A 449 -5.48 -5.25 -10.52
N VAL A 450 -6.55 -4.63 -11.00
CA VAL A 450 -7.80 -5.32 -11.36
C VAL A 450 -8.11 -5.08 -12.84
N GLU A 451 -8.23 -6.15 -13.60
CA GLU A 451 -8.67 -6.13 -14.99
C GLU A 451 -10.16 -6.44 -15.06
N ASP A 452 -10.97 -5.46 -15.52
CA ASP A 452 -12.43 -5.56 -15.51
C ASP A 452 -12.95 -6.73 -16.35
N GLY A 453 -13.76 -7.58 -15.74
CA GLY A 453 -14.33 -8.77 -16.38
C GLY A 453 -13.35 -9.95 -16.52
N VAL A 454 -12.09 -9.79 -16.10
CA VAL A 454 -11.05 -10.82 -16.19
C VAL A 454 -10.55 -11.25 -14.81
N THR A 455 -10.00 -10.34 -14.02
CA THR A 455 -9.48 -10.64 -12.68
C THR A 455 -10.31 -10.05 -11.54
N GLY A 456 -11.40 -9.35 -11.88
CA GLY A 456 -12.34 -8.72 -10.97
C GLY A 456 -13.37 -7.90 -11.75
N LEU A 457 -14.09 -7.03 -11.06
CA LEU A 457 -15.09 -6.14 -11.64
C LEU A 457 -14.80 -4.71 -11.21
N LEU A 458 -14.74 -3.78 -12.15
CA LEU A 458 -14.54 -2.35 -11.88
C LEU A 458 -15.84 -1.55 -12.09
N PHE A 459 -16.00 -0.49 -11.30
CA PHE A 459 -17.01 0.55 -11.49
C PHE A 459 -16.37 1.94 -11.41
N ASN A 460 -16.90 2.92 -12.16
CA ASN A 460 -16.17 4.17 -12.46
C ASN A 460 -16.46 5.34 -11.51
N SER A 461 -17.56 5.32 -10.78
CA SER A 461 -17.95 6.44 -9.90
C SER A 461 -18.13 5.94 -8.47
N ALA A 462 -17.54 6.62 -7.49
CA ALA A 462 -17.66 6.28 -6.07
C ALA A 462 -19.06 6.62 -5.52
N ASP A 463 -20.10 6.05 -6.11
CA ASP A 463 -21.50 6.21 -5.72
C ASP A 463 -22.22 4.86 -5.61
N ALA A 464 -23.36 4.87 -4.86
CA ALA A 464 -24.12 3.67 -4.60
C ALA A 464 -24.74 3.04 -5.87
N ASP A 465 -25.11 3.82 -6.88
CA ASP A 465 -25.73 3.31 -8.10
C ASP A 465 -24.72 2.59 -8.99
N SER A 466 -23.52 3.12 -9.10
CA SER A 466 -22.40 2.49 -9.81
C SER A 466 -22.01 1.17 -9.16
N LEU A 467 -21.85 1.16 -7.83
CA LEU A 467 -21.58 -0.07 -7.09
C LEU A 467 -22.74 -1.09 -7.21
N ARG A 468 -23.99 -0.61 -7.15
CA ARG A 468 -25.19 -1.47 -7.31
C ARG A 468 -25.22 -2.19 -8.65
N ARG A 469 -24.90 -1.49 -9.75
CA ARG A 469 -24.77 -2.09 -11.08
C ARG A 469 -23.64 -3.11 -11.14
N CYS A 470 -22.51 -2.84 -10.49
CA CYS A 470 -21.39 -3.77 -10.45
C CYS A 470 -21.72 -5.02 -9.62
N VAL A 471 -22.43 -4.89 -8.50
CA VAL A 471 -22.95 -6.03 -7.72
C VAL A 471 -23.91 -6.88 -8.56
N GLN A 472 -24.76 -6.28 -9.41
CA GLN A 472 -25.60 -7.05 -10.35
C GLN A 472 -24.76 -7.84 -11.36
N ARG A 473 -23.65 -7.27 -11.86
CA ARG A 473 -22.68 -7.99 -12.72
C ARG A 473 -22.09 -9.17 -11.96
N ALA A 474 -21.72 -9.00 -10.69
CA ALA A 474 -21.18 -10.08 -9.86
C ALA A 474 -22.19 -11.25 -9.71
N PHE A 475 -23.46 -10.96 -9.46
CA PHE A 475 -24.50 -12.00 -9.42
C PHE A 475 -24.66 -12.72 -10.77
N ARG A 476 -24.57 -12.02 -11.90
CA ARG A 476 -24.58 -12.66 -13.23
C ARG A 476 -23.38 -13.58 -13.42
N THR A 477 -22.18 -13.09 -13.08
CA THR A 477 -20.93 -13.88 -13.12
C THR A 477 -21.04 -15.14 -12.25
N TYR A 478 -21.59 -15.01 -11.04
CA TYR A 478 -21.76 -16.13 -10.11
C TYR A 478 -22.66 -17.23 -10.65
N ARG A 479 -23.73 -16.86 -11.39
CA ARG A 479 -24.67 -17.81 -12.00
C ARG A 479 -24.14 -18.53 -13.22
N ILE A 480 -22.96 -18.17 -13.74
CA ILE A 480 -22.31 -18.80 -14.89
C ILE A 480 -21.01 -19.45 -14.41
N PRO A 481 -21.04 -20.74 -13.99
CA PRO A 481 -19.89 -21.39 -13.35
C PRO A 481 -18.62 -21.36 -14.20
N GLY A 482 -18.74 -21.50 -15.51
CA GLY A 482 -17.59 -21.44 -16.43
C GLY A 482 -16.92 -20.07 -16.44
N LEU A 483 -17.70 -18.96 -16.43
CA LEU A 483 -17.18 -17.60 -16.37
C LEU A 483 -16.52 -17.32 -15.01
N LEU A 484 -17.21 -17.67 -13.91
CA LEU A 484 -16.67 -17.50 -12.56
C LEU A 484 -15.33 -18.23 -12.40
N SER A 485 -15.25 -19.48 -12.85
CA SER A 485 -14.02 -20.28 -12.79
C SER A 485 -12.90 -19.68 -13.64
N ALA A 486 -13.21 -19.20 -14.85
CA ALA A 486 -12.23 -18.55 -15.72
C ALA A 486 -11.65 -17.28 -15.08
N MET A 487 -12.51 -16.41 -14.52
CA MET A 487 -12.08 -15.19 -13.83
C MET A 487 -11.23 -15.51 -12.59
N ARG A 488 -11.64 -16.49 -11.78
CA ARG A 488 -10.86 -16.92 -10.61
C ARG A 488 -9.47 -17.43 -10.98
N ARG A 489 -9.36 -18.23 -12.04
CA ARG A 489 -8.06 -18.72 -12.53
C ARG A 489 -7.19 -17.56 -13.00
N ALA A 490 -7.73 -16.63 -13.77
CA ALA A 490 -7.01 -15.44 -14.24
C ALA A 490 -6.51 -14.59 -13.03
N ALA A 491 -7.36 -14.38 -12.03
CA ALA A 491 -7.01 -13.66 -10.83
C ALA A 491 -5.88 -14.33 -10.02
N MET A 492 -5.98 -15.65 -9.79
CA MET A 492 -4.96 -16.40 -9.04
C MET A 492 -3.61 -16.50 -9.76
N LEU A 493 -3.60 -16.44 -11.09
CA LEU A 493 -2.39 -16.49 -11.91
C LEU A 493 -1.76 -15.12 -12.12
N ARG A 494 -2.42 -14.02 -11.68
CA ARG A 494 -1.85 -12.68 -11.83
C ARG A 494 -0.54 -12.56 -11.05
N PRO A 495 0.56 -12.13 -11.71
CA PRO A 495 1.82 -11.89 -11.02
C PRO A 495 1.69 -10.75 -10.02
N SER A 496 2.08 -11.00 -8.77
CA SER A 496 1.97 -10.04 -7.67
C SER A 496 3.08 -10.19 -6.62
N SER A 497 4.21 -10.81 -6.99
CA SER A 497 5.32 -11.03 -6.04
C SER A 497 6.14 -9.76 -5.82
N TRP A 498 6.77 -9.66 -4.66
CA TRP A 498 7.75 -8.63 -4.36
C TRP A 498 8.99 -8.69 -5.25
N ASP A 499 9.32 -9.82 -5.87
CA ASP A 499 10.45 -9.93 -6.81
C ASP A 499 10.25 -9.05 -8.04
N LEU A 500 8.99 -8.94 -8.52
CA LEU A 500 8.65 -8.04 -9.63
C LEU A 500 8.79 -6.58 -9.21
N ALA A 501 8.16 -6.19 -8.11
CA ALA A 501 8.28 -4.84 -7.58
C ALA A 501 9.74 -4.50 -7.23
N GLY A 502 10.48 -5.41 -6.60
CA GLY A 502 11.89 -5.26 -6.28
C GLY A 502 12.77 -4.99 -7.52
N THR A 503 12.50 -5.68 -8.63
CA THR A 503 13.20 -5.43 -9.90
C THR A 503 12.97 -4.00 -10.41
N GLU A 504 11.74 -3.47 -10.32
CA GLU A 504 11.44 -2.09 -10.72
C GLU A 504 12.11 -1.06 -9.76
N TYR A 505 12.14 -1.35 -8.44
CA TYR A 505 12.86 -0.51 -7.48
C TYR A 505 14.39 -0.49 -7.74
N LEU A 506 15.00 -1.63 -8.08
CA LEU A 506 16.42 -1.68 -8.43
C LEU A 506 16.73 -0.80 -9.66
N ARG A 507 15.91 -0.88 -10.70
CA ARG A 507 16.02 0.00 -11.88
C ARG A 507 15.83 1.47 -11.51
N LEU A 508 14.94 1.76 -10.56
CA LEU A 508 14.74 3.13 -10.08
C LEU A 508 15.98 3.62 -9.30
N TYR A 509 16.57 2.78 -8.45
CA TYR A 509 17.81 3.12 -7.73
C TYR A 509 18.95 3.44 -8.70
N GLU A 510 19.14 2.63 -9.73
CA GLU A 510 20.14 2.87 -10.78
C GLU A 510 19.92 4.25 -11.42
N ARG A 511 18.69 4.56 -11.87
CA ARG A 511 18.38 5.88 -12.46
C ARG A 511 18.65 7.05 -11.52
N VAL A 512 18.32 6.92 -10.24
CA VAL A 512 18.52 7.99 -9.25
C VAL A 512 20.01 8.20 -8.95
N LEU A 513 20.79 7.13 -8.92
CA LEU A 513 22.24 7.17 -8.73
C LEU A 513 22.94 7.76 -9.96
N ASP A 514 22.58 7.32 -11.17
CA ASP A 514 23.19 7.76 -12.42
C ASP A 514 22.90 9.23 -12.73
N ALA A 515 21.72 9.74 -12.37
CA ALA A 515 21.36 11.16 -12.55
C ALA A 515 22.26 12.13 -11.75
N ARG A 516 23.04 11.62 -10.79
CA ARG A 516 23.99 12.40 -9.97
C ARG A 516 25.47 12.26 -10.41
N VAL A 517 25.76 11.30 -11.29
CA VAL A 517 27.11 11.23 -11.88
C VAL A 517 27.21 12.38 -12.90
N PRO A 518 28.08 13.41 -12.71
CA PRO A 518 28.29 14.40 -13.73
C PRO A 518 28.74 13.67 -15.00
N GLU A 519 28.14 13.97 -16.16
CA GLU A 519 28.76 13.60 -17.44
C GLU A 519 30.17 14.16 -17.44
N LEU A 520 31.14 13.30 -17.20
CA LEU A 520 32.52 13.58 -17.51
C LEU A 520 32.54 13.79 -19.02
N GLN A 521 32.51 15.07 -19.43
CA GLN A 521 32.62 15.48 -20.82
C GLN A 521 33.81 14.78 -21.43
N ALA A 522 33.53 13.86 -22.37
CA ALA A 522 34.52 13.21 -23.20
C ALA A 522 35.17 14.24 -24.15
#